data_988ef0741d5326e5904b70f686254ecd
#
_entry.id   988ef0741d5326e5904b70f686254ecd
#
_cell.length_a   1.000
_cell.length_b   1.000
_cell.length_c   1.000
_cell.angle_alpha   90.00
_cell.angle_beta   90.00
_cell.angle_gamma   90.00
#
_symmetry.space_group_name_H-M   'P 1'
#
loop_
_entity.id
_entity.type
_entity.pdbx_description
1 polymer ?
#
loop_
_entity_poly.entity_id
_entity_poly.type
_entity_poly.pdbx_seq_one_letter_code
_entity_poly.pdbx_strand_id
1 'polypeptide(L)'
;VRIAFVHYPGRLARLEAARSGEGPTEFLFGAVQLERQGHAVSHHEVDPAAPAGRLARRLIDRQAGLRRLPPHTSAAVLAGTRRLLPGLREADVVVATTTGTAVALASWRWARRLETPLVGIVAGLLNDPWGRARRATTLPLLRRMHSMLYGPGEAPGLEALDPRLGGRVHVNRFGVDTAFWAPGGRPTGGVLAIGNDGHRDWATLVAAAPDIPAEITVLTRHEPPAALPANVRWQPADWHSRLLGDDEVRDAFRAAAVVVVPVKDVPQPSGQSVTLQASACGRPVVLTRTRGLWDPDVLRDGENVLLVPPGDPDALAAAVQRVLDEPAAADALGRAARATVEAAAHVDAYAARLLEICERARARP
;
A
#
# COMPACT_ATOMS: atom_id res chain seq x y z
N VAL A 1 -25.42 -2.20 -5.36
CA VAL A 1 -24.45 -3.15 -5.94
C VAL A 1 -23.98 -4.10 -4.85
N ARG A 2 -23.89 -5.40 -5.17
CA ARG A 2 -23.31 -6.44 -4.28
C ARG A 2 -21.84 -6.56 -4.60
N ILE A 3 -20.97 -6.23 -3.63
CA ILE A 3 -19.52 -6.18 -3.81
C ILE A 3 -18.89 -7.19 -2.85
N ALA A 4 -18.13 -8.14 -3.36
CA ALA A 4 -17.39 -9.09 -2.54
C ALA A 4 -15.91 -8.68 -2.45
N PHE A 5 -15.45 -8.35 -1.25
CA PHE A 5 -14.03 -8.08 -1.00
C PHE A 5 -13.30 -9.36 -0.60
N VAL A 6 -12.17 -9.63 -1.24
CA VAL A 6 -11.29 -10.75 -0.90
C VAL A 6 -9.99 -10.20 -0.35
N HIS A 7 -9.84 -10.32 0.95
CA HIS A 7 -8.73 -9.77 1.73
C HIS A 7 -7.59 -10.78 1.90
N TYR A 8 -6.40 -10.23 2.14
CA TYR A 8 -5.28 -10.99 2.67
C TYR A 8 -5.51 -11.29 4.17
N PRO A 9 -4.96 -12.40 4.71
CA PRO A 9 -5.15 -12.79 6.11
C PRO A 9 -4.84 -11.69 7.13
N GLY A 10 -5.67 -11.61 8.17
CA GLY A 10 -5.56 -10.65 9.28
C GLY A 10 -6.29 -9.31 9.06
N ARG A 11 -6.89 -9.09 7.88
CA ARG A 11 -7.64 -7.84 7.63
C ARG A 11 -9.00 -7.82 8.29
N LEU A 12 -9.70 -8.95 8.33
CA LEU A 12 -11.01 -9.03 8.97
C LEU A 12 -10.97 -8.81 10.49
N ALA A 13 -9.82 -9.06 11.13
CA ALA A 13 -9.63 -8.74 12.54
C ALA A 13 -9.76 -7.23 12.87
N ARG A 14 -9.68 -6.35 11.87
CA ARG A 14 -9.84 -4.89 12.00
C ARG A 14 -11.25 -4.41 11.66
N LEU A 15 -12.12 -5.29 11.14
CA LEU A 15 -13.40 -4.89 10.59
C LEU A 15 -14.32 -4.27 11.64
N GLU A 16 -14.39 -4.85 12.83
CA GLU A 16 -15.24 -4.36 13.91
C GLU A 16 -14.78 -2.98 14.40
N ALA A 17 -13.49 -2.82 14.69
CA ALA A 17 -12.92 -1.55 15.10
C ALA A 17 -13.10 -0.46 14.02
N ALA A 18 -12.99 -0.82 12.74
CA ALA A 18 -13.20 0.11 11.64
C ALA A 18 -14.69 0.52 11.51
N ARG A 19 -15.62 -0.39 11.76
CA ARG A 19 -17.07 -0.10 11.74
C ARG A 19 -17.50 0.77 12.91
N SER A 20 -16.97 0.50 14.11
CA SER A 20 -17.25 1.28 15.33
C SER A 20 -16.56 2.66 15.34
N GLY A 21 -15.59 2.90 14.46
CA GLY A 21 -14.78 4.12 14.44
C GLY A 21 -13.61 4.11 15.43
N GLU A 22 -13.34 2.98 16.07
CA GLU A 22 -12.20 2.80 16.98
C GLU A 22 -10.89 2.52 16.25
N GLY A 23 -10.95 2.16 14.98
CA GLY A 23 -9.78 1.89 14.14
C GLY A 23 -9.89 2.50 12.74
N PRO A 24 -8.76 2.64 12.02
CA PRO A 24 -8.74 3.23 10.70
C PRO A 24 -9.37 2.31 9.65
N THR A 25 -10.12 2.90 8.74
CA THR A 25 -10.94 2.18 7.74
C THR A 25 -10.18 1.85 6.45
N GLU A 26 -9.08 2.55 6.12
CA GLU A 26 -8.36 2.37 4.86
C GLU A 26 -7.79 0.97 4.64
N PHE A 27 -7.49 0.23 5.71
CA PHE A 27 -6.98 -1.13 5.60
C PHE A 27 -8.02 -2.15 5.10
N LEU A 28 -9.28 -1.72 4.99
CA LEU A 28 -10.38 -2.47 4.38
C LEU A 28 -10.71 -1.97 2.97
N PHE A 29 -9.84 -1.11 2.40
CA PHE A 29 -9.86 -0.73 0.99
C PHE A 29 -11.20 -0.14 0.52
N GLY A 30 -11.81 0.72 1.34
CA GLY A 30 -13.08 1.39 1.02
C GLY A 30 -14.33 0.56 1.27
N ALA A 31 -14.21 -0.70 1.71
CA ALA A 31 -15.36 -1.56 1.95
C ALA A 31 -16.33 -0.99 2.99
N VAL A 32 -15.82 -0.48 4.11
CA VAL A 32 -16.64 0.15 5.17
C VAL A 32 -17.37 1.40 4.67
N GLN A 33 -16.72 2.20 3.82
CA GLN A 33 -17.33 3.36 3.20
C GLN A 33 -18.49 2.97 2.28
N LEU A 34 -18.31 1.93 1.48
CA LEU A 34 -19.35 1.42 0.59
C LEU A 34 -20.50 0.80 1.37
N GLU A 35 -20.27 0.13 2.50
CA GLU A 35 -21.31 -0.31 3.43
C GLU A 35 -22.14 0.87 3.95
N ARG A 36 -21.47 1.94 4.41
CA ARG A 36 -22.12 3.18 4.91
C ARG A 36 -22.93 3.88 3.83
N GLN A 37 -22.57 3.73 2.56
CA GLN A 37 -23.30 4.24 1.41
C GLN A 37 -24.47 3.33 0.98
N GLY A 38 -24.74 2.23 1.70
CA GLY A 38 -25.86 1.33 1.46
C GLY A 38 -25.60 0.25 0.40
N HIS A 39 -24.36 0.02 0.00
CA HIS A 39 -24.03 -1.12 -0.86
C HIS A 39 -24.02 -2.42 -0.05
N ALA A 40 -24.41 -3.52 -0.68
CA ALA A 40 -24.32 -4.85 -0.06
C ALA A 40 -22.86 -5.36 -0.18
N VAL A 41 -22.09 -5.25 0.88
CA VAL A 41 -20.69 -5.64 0.92
C VAL A 41 -20.53 -6.96 1.67
N SER A 42 -19.80 -7.90 1.09
CA SER A 42 -19.38 -9.13 1.76
C SER A 42 -17.85 -9.19 1.86
N HIS A 43 -17.38 -9.71 2.98
CA HIS A 43 -15.96 -9.81 3.27
C HIS A 43 -15.52 -11.28 3.31
N HIS A 44 -14.47 -11.59 2.58
CA HIS A 44 -13.85 -12.90 2.50
C HIS A 44 -12.36 -12.79 2.77
N GLU A 45 -11.79 -13.74 3.46
CA GLU A 45 -10.35 -13.77 3.74
C GLU A 45 -9.73 -15.05 3.18
N VAL A 46 -8.58 -14.91 2.53
CA VAL A 46 -7.86 -16.05 1.97
C VAL A 46 -7.19 -16.82 3.09
N ASP A 47 -7.45 -18.12 3.19
CA ASP A 47 -6.71 -19.01 4.10
C ASP A 47 -5.30 -19.28 3.54
N PRO A 48 -4.22 -18.76 4.16
CA PRO A 48 -2.86 -18.96 3.69
C PRO A 48 -2.35 -20.37 3.95
N ALA A 49 -3.02 -21.13 4.84
CA ALA A 49 -2.72 -22.51 5.15
C ALA A 49 -3.56 -23.50 4.32
N ALA A 50 -4.36 -23.01 3.37
CA ALA A 50 -5.20 -23.85 2.54
C ALA A 50 -4.39 -24.99 1.91
N PRO A 51 -4.82 -26.26 2.08
CA PRO A 51 -4.10 -27.40 1.54
C PRO A 51 -4.11 -27.35 0.02
N ALA A 52 -2.95 -27.13 -0.56
CA ALA A 52 -2.70 -27.27 -1.97
C ALA A 52 -2.10 -28.66 -2.25
N GLY A 53 -2.54 -29.31 -3.33
CA GLY A 53 -2.00 -30.60 -3.73
C GLY A 53 -0.47 -30.54 -3.98
N ARG A 54 0.25 -31.64 -3.70
CA ARG A 54 1.73 -31.70 -3.82
C ARG A 54 2.22 -31.26 -5.21
N LEU A 55 1.53 -31.64 -6.27
CA LEU A 55 1.89 -31.28 -7.64
C LEU A 55 1.72 -29.77 -7.87
N ALA A 56 0.59 -29.19 -7.43
CA ALA A 56 0.32 -27.75 -7.54
C ALA A 56 1.37 -26.94 -6.79
N ARG A 57 1.72 -27.31 -5.57
CA ARG A 57 2.81 -26.68 -4.81
C ARG A 57 4.13 -26.75 -5.58
N ARG A 58 4.52 -27.95 -6.04
CA ARG A 58 5.78 -28.11 -6.76
C ARG A 58 5.85 -27.28 -8.04
N LEU A 59 4.77 -27.15 -8.77
CA LEU A 59 4.74 -26.40 -10.04
C LEU A 59 4.61 -24.89 -9.81
N ILE A 60 3.61 -24.45 -9.04
CA ILE A 60 3.30 -23.04 -8.87
C ILE A 60 4.36 -22.34 -8.02
N ASP A 61 4.72 -22.90 -6.87
CA ASP A 61 5.67 -22.27 -5.96
C ASP A 61 7.08 -22.24 -6.56
N ARG A 62 7.45 -23.25 -7.36
CA ARG A 62 8.69 -23.21 -8.16
C ARG A 62 8.68 -22.09 -9.19
N GLN A 63 7.56 -21.89 -9.93
CA GLN A 63 7.47 -20.79 -10.91
C GLN A 63 7.47 -19.43 -10.23
N ALA A 64 6.84 -19.31 -9.06
CA ALA A 64 6.88 -18.10 -8.24
C ALA A 64 8.31 -17.81 -7.75
N GLY A 65 9.01 -18.80 -7.23
CA GLY A 65 10.43 -18.69 -6.83
C GLY A 65 11.37 -18.29 -7.98
N LEU A 66 11.06 -18.71 -9.21
CA LEU A 66 11.77 -18.29 -10.42
C LEU A 66 11.31 -16.91 -10.95
N ARG A 67 10.49 -16.17 -10.21
CA ARG A 67 9.90 -14.87 -10.60
C ARG A 67 9.15 -14.89 -11.94
N ARG A 68 8.64 -16.07 -12.32
CA ARG A 68 7.84 -16.24 -13.55
C ARG A 68 6.34 -15.97 -13.33
N LEU A 69 5.93 -15.86 -12.06
CA LEU A 69 4.60 -15.43 -11.65
C LEU A 69 4.69 -14.09 -10.91
N PRO A 70 3.59 -13.34 -10.84
CA PRO A 70 3.53 -12.09 -10.06
C PRO A 70 3.88 -12.28 -8.59
N PRO A 71 4.29 -11.22 -7.88
CA PRO A 71 4.54 -11.24 -6.45
C PRO A 71 3.37 -11.83 -5.67
N HIS A 72 3.67 -12.52 -4.57
CA HIS A 72 2.67 -13.13 -3.66
C HIS A 72 1.74 -14.19 -4.29
N THR A 73 2.06 -14.69 -5.49
CA THR A 73 1.37 -15.83 -6.08
C THR A 73 1.91 -17.13 -5.49
N SER A 74 1.03 -17.98 -4.94
CA SER A 74 1.40 -19.30 -4.42
C SER A 74 0.29 -20.32 -4.63
N ALA A 75 0.64 -21.58 -4.52
CA ALA A 75 -0.35 -22.67 -4.59
C ALA A 75 -1.37 -22.60 -3.44
N ALA A 76 -0.95 -22.14 -2.26
CA ALA A 76 -1.83 -21.95 -1.10
C ALA A 76 -2.86 -20.83 -1.34
N VAL A 77 -2.46 -19.69 -1.89
CA VAL A 77 -3.37 -18.59 -2.26
C VAL A 77 -4.37 -19.07 -3.32
N LEU A 78 -3.91 -19.82 -4.33
CA LEU A 78 -4.82 -20.39 -5.33
C LEU A 78 -5.82 -21.37 -4.72
N ALA A 79 -5.39 -22.24 -3.80
CA ALA A 79 -6.27 -23.18 -3.10
C ALA A 79 -7.24 -22.46 -2.16
N GLY A 80 -6.77 -21.45 -1.42
CA GLY A 80 -7.59 -20.61 -0.54
C GLY A 80 -8.70 -19.89 -1.31
N THR A 81 -8.36 -19.23 -2.41
CA THR A 81 -9.35 -18.53 -3.25
C THR A 81 -10.36 -19.48 -3.88
N ARG A 82 -10.00 -20.74 -4.19
CA ARG A 82 -10.95 -21.76 -4.69
C ARG A 82 -12.12 -22.00 -3.74
N ARG A 83 -11.85 -21.98 -2.43
CA ARG A 83 -12.88 -22.23 -1.40
C ARG A 83 -13.90 -21.09 -1.33
N LEU A 84 -13.51 -19.90 -1.74
CA LEU A 84 -14.36 -18.71 -1.70
C LEU A 84 -15.30 -18.62 -2.92
N LEU A 85 -15.04 -19.35 -4.01
CA LEU A 85 -15.78 -19.22 -5.27
C LEU A 85 -17.31 -19.30 -5.13
N PRO A 86 -17.91 -20.18 -4.28
CA PRO A 86 -19.36 -20.21 -4.14
C PRO A 86 -19.94 -18.84 -3.72
N GLY A 87 -19.41 -18.23 -2.65
CA GLY A 87 -19.88 -16.93 -2.18
C GLY A 87 -19.56 -15.78 -3.15
N LEU A 88 -18.43 -15.86 -3.88
CA LEU A 88 -18.06 -14.81 -4.84
C LEU A 88 -18.96 -14.79 -6.09
N ARG A 89 -19.64 -15.88 -6.43
CA ARG A 89 -20.57 -15.94 -7.55
C ARG A 89 -21.89 -15.18 -7.29
N GLU A 90 -22.20 -14.91 -6.04
CA GLU A 90 -23.41 -14.19 -5.65
C GLU A 90 -23.22 -12.65 -5.76
N ALA A 91 -21.98 -12.19 -5.88
CA ALA A 91 -21.66 -10.78 -6.02
C ALA A 91 -21.82 -10.29 -7.47
N ASP A 92 -22.07 -8.98 -7.62
CA ASP A 92 -22.09 -8.31 -8.91
C ASP A 92 -20.66 -7.96 -9.39
N VAL A 93 -19.71 -7.83 -8.44
CA VAL A 93 -18.29 -7.59 -8.68
C VAL A 93 -17.45 -8.09 -7.50
N VAL A 94 -16.27 -8.59 -7.78
CA VAL A 94 -15.27 -9.00 -6.77
C VAL A 94 -14.12 -8.00 -6.76
N VAL A 95 -13.71 -7.57 -5.56
CA VAL A 95 -12.53 -6.74 -5.33
C VAL A 95 -11.46 -7.57 -4.60
N ALA A 96 -10.36 -7.86 -5.27
CA ALA A 96 -9.20 -8.54 -4.68
C ALA A 96 -8.18 -7.52 -4.16
N THR A 97 -7.87 -7.57 -2.87
CA THR A 97 -7.10 -6.50 -2.20
C THR A 97 -5.57 -6.65 -2.28
N THR A 98 -5.07 -7.69 -2.95
CA THR A 98 -3.63 -7.89 -3.20
C THR A 98 -3.37 -8.48 -4.58
N THR A 99 -2.17 -8.24 -5.11
CA THR A 99 -1.73 -8.79 -6.41
C THR A 99 -1.86 -10.32 -6.47
N GLY A 100 -1.42 -11.04 -5.42
CA GLY A 100 -1.48 -12.51 -5.40
C GLY A 100 -2.92 -13.04 -5.43
N THR A 101 -3.82 -12.44 -4.65
CA THR A 101 -5.25 -12.80 -4.63
C THR A 101 -5.93 -12.46 -5.97
N ALA A 102 -5.62 -11.30 -6.55
CA ALA A 102 -6.15 -10.88 -7.84
C ALA A 102 -5.76 -11.84 -8.96
N VAL A 103 -4.49 -12.24 -9.03
CA VAL A 103 -3.98 -13.22 -10.01
C VAL A 103 -4.59 -14.60 -9.81
N ALA A 104 -4.75 -15.04 -8.55
CA ALA A 104 -5.41 -16.31 -8.25
C ALA A 104 -6.88 -16.32 -8.71
N LEU A 105 -7.64 -15.27 -8.42
CA LEU A 105 -9.03 -15.14 -8.88
C LEU A 105 -9.12 -15.00 -10.40
N ALA A 106 -8.22 -14.25 -11.02
CA ALA A 106 -8.12 -14.16 -12.48
C ALA A 106 -7.83 -15.54 -13.13
N SER A 107 -7.08 -16.42 -12.44
CA SER A 107 -6.86 -17.81 -12.90
C SER A 107 -8.15 -18.61 -12.90
N TRP A 108 -9.02 -18.44 -11.90
CA TRP A 108 -10.34 -19.08 -11.88
C TRP A 108 -11.28 -18.49 -12.94
N ARG A 109 -11.18 -17.20 -13.26
CA ARG A 109 -11.89 -16.60 -14.40
C ARG A 109 -11.39 -17.17 -15.74
N TRP A 110 -10.09 -17.28 -15.90
CA TRP A 110 -9.49 -17.90 -17.08
C TRP A 110 -9.96 -19.34 -17.26
N ALA A 111 -10.07 -20.11 -16.16
CA ALA A 111 -10.57 -21.48 -16.15
C ALA A 111 -12.12 -21.58 -16.20
N ARG A 112 -12.84 -20.46 -16.40
CA ARG A 112 -14.31 -20.37 -16.40
C ARG A 112 -14.97 -20.95 -15.14
N ARG A 113 -14.30 -20.84 -14.00
CA ARG A 113 -14.82 -21.25 -12.69
C ARG A 113 -15.39 -20.08 -11.89
N LEU A 114 -15.09 -18.85 -12.28
CA LEU A 114 -15.63 -17.61 -11.76
C LEU A 114 -15.96 -16.71 -12.95
N GLU A 115 -17.21 -16.28 -13.09
CA GLU A 115 -17.66 -15.38 -14.16
C GLU A 115 -17.85 -13.95 -13.67
N THR A 116 -18.01 -13.78 -12.36
CA THR A 116 -18.17 -12.48 -11.71
C THR A 116 -17.03 -11.53 -12.11
N PRO A 117 -17.32 -10.28 -12.52
CA PRO A 117 -16.32 -9.27 -12.82
C PRO A 117 -15.32 -9.08 -11.68
N LEU A 118 -14.05 -8.85 -12.02
CA LEU A 118 -12.96 -8.79 -11.05
C LEU A 118 -12.20 -7.47 -11.17
N VAL A 119 -12.11 -6.75 -10.06
CA VAL A 119 -11.18 -5.65 -9.83
C VAL A 119 -10.04 -6.16 -8.94
N GLY A 120 -8.81 -6.10 -9.41
CA GLY A 120 -7.64 -6.51 -8.66
C GLY A 120 -6.78 -5.31 -8.28
N ILE A 121 -6.52 -5.11 -6.99
CA ILE A 121 -5.51 -4.16 -6.53
C ILE A 121 -4.15 -4.80 -6.79
N VAL A 122 -3.36 -4.16 -7.64
CA VAL A 122 -2.06 -4.67 -8.06
C VAL A 122 -0.96 -3.63 -7.79
N ALA A 123 0.16 -4.11 -7.28
CA ALA A 123 1.34 -3.29 -7.01
C ALA A 123 2.60 -4.13 -7.22
N GLY A 124 3.67 -3.49 -7.68
CA GLY A 124 4.97 -4.13 -7.86
C GLY A 124 5.05 -5.10 -9.04
N LEU A 125 4.12 -5.03 -9.99
CA LEU A 125 4.16 -5.88 -11.17
C LEU A 125 5.36 -5.58 -12.06
N LEU A 126 5.87 -4.35 -12.05
CA LEU A 126 6.99 -3.90 -12.87
C LEU A 126 8.33 -3.84 -12.14
N ASN A 127 8.39 -4.24 -10.87
CA ASN A 127 9.65 -4.27 -10.11
C ASN A 127 10.64 -5.31 -10.67
N ASP A 128 10.14 -6.39 -11.26
CA ASP A 128 10.93 -7.44 -11.89
C ASP A 128 10.76 -7.42 -13.43
N PRO A 129 11.80 -7.82 -14.18
CA PRO A 129 11.73 -7.90 -15.64
C PRO A 129 10.64 -8.86 -16.14
N TRP A 130 9.99 -8.49 -17.22
CA TRP A 130 8.96 -9.30 -17.90
C TRP A 130 9.54 -10.16 -19.02
N GLY A 131 10.18 -11.26 -18.67
CA GLY A 131 10.63 -12.28 -19.60
C GLY A 131 9.49 -13.01 -20.31
N ARG A 132 9.80 -13.78 -21.36
CA ARG A 132 8.81 -14.51 -22.17
C ARG A 132 7.88 -15.40 -21.34
N ALA A 133 8.43 -16.12 -20.36
CA ALA A 133 7.64 -17.01 -19.49
C ALA A 133 6.62 -16.24 -18.64
N ARG A 134 7.03 -15.12 -18.01
CA ARG A 134 6.14 -14.27 -17.21
C ARG A 134 5.04 -13.64 -18.07
N ARG A 135 5.38 -13.18 -19.30
CA ARG A 135 4.38 -12.69 -20.25
C ARG A 135 3.36 -13.76 -20.60
N ALA A 136 3.80 -14.97 -20.94
CA ALA A 136 2.93 -16.08 -21.33
C ALA A 136 1.98 -16.52 -20.19
N THR A 137 2.44 -16.49 -18.94
CA THR A 137 1.62 -16.92 -17.79
C THR A 137 0.73 -15.83 -17.23
N THR A 138 1.18 -14.58 -17.23
CA THR A 138 0.53 -13.49 -16.47
C THR A 138 -0.39 -12.62 -17.32
N LEU A 139 -0.01 -12.28 -18.57
CA LEU A 139 -0.86 -11.42 -19.42
C LEU A 139 -2.26 -12.00 -19.68
N PRO A 140 -2.45 -13.32 -19.93
CA PRO A 140 -3.79 -13.89 -20.06
C PRO A 140 -4.67 -13.68 -18.82
N LEU A 141 -4.06 -13.62 -17.63
CA LEU A 141 -4.76 -13.40 -16.36
C LEU A 141 -5.11 -11.93 -16.16
N LEU A 142 -4.18 -11.01 -16.45
CA LEU A 142 -4.43 -9.57 -16.37
C LEU A 142 -5.57 -9.13 -17.29
N ARG A 143 -5.72 -9.76 -18.46
CA ARG A 143 -6.84 -9.51 -19.38
C ARG A 143 -8.19 -9.96 -18.84
N ARG A 144 -8.22 -10.73 -17.75
CA ARG A 144 -9.45 -11.25 -17.10
C ARG A 144 -9.88 -10.44 -15.88
N MET A 145 -9.23 -9.31 -15.62
CA MET A 145 -9.56 -8.42 -14.52
C MET A 145 -9.35 -6.96 -14.90
N HIS A 146 -9.93 -6.06 -14.14
CA HIS A 146 -9.56 -4.67 -14.10
C HIS A 146 -8.47 -4.48 -13.05
N SER A 147 -7.30 -4.00 -13.48
CA SER A 147 -6.15 -3.77 -12.61
C SER A 147 -6.24 -2.38 -12.01
N MET A 148 -6.28 -2.27 -10.69
CA MET A 148 -6.28 -1.00 -9.99
C MET A 148 -4.92 -0.77 -9.34
N LEU A 149 -4.31 0.35 -9.64
CA LEU A 149 -2.99 0.79 -9.16
C LEU A 149 -3.16 1.96 -8.19
N TYR A 150 -2.26 2.09 -7.23
CA TYR A 150 -2.28 3.20 -6.26
C TYR A 150 -1.61 4.48 -6.75
N GLY A 151 -0.95 4.43 -7.88
CA GLY A 151 -0.29 5.59 -8.47
C GLY A 151 -0.01 5.40 -9.97
N PRO A 152 0.30 6.49 -10.69
CA PRO A 152 0.50 6.45 -12.14
C PRO A 152 1.80 5.75 -12.57
N GLY A 153 2.79 5.57 -11.69
CA GLY A 153 4.13 5.11 -12.05
C GLY A 153 4.19 3.76 -12.78
N GLU A 154 3.30 2.82 -12.44
CA GLU A 154 3.24 1.51 -13.10
C GLU A 154 2.28 1.46 -14.30
N ALA A 155 1.35 2.41 -14.44
CA ALA A 155 0.27 2.33 -15.44
C ALA A 155 0.77 2.31 -16.90
N PRO A 156 1.63 3.24 -17.35
CA PRO A 156 2.13 3.25 -18.73
C PRO A 156 2.93 1.99 -19.07
N GLY A 157 3.76 1.52 -18.13
CA GLY A 157 4.54 0.31 -18.30
C GLY A 157 3.68 -0.94 -18.41
N LEU A 158 2.57 -1.01 -17.65
CA LEU A 158 1.64 -2.13 -17.68
C LEU A 158 0.85 -2.16 -19.00
N GLU A 159 0.38 -1.02 -19.48
CA GLU A 159 -0.31 -0.89 -20.77
C GLU A 159 0.62 -1.21 -21.95
N ALA A 160 1.89 -0.80 -21.87
CA ALA A 160 2.90 -1.11 -22.87
C ALA A 160 3.23 -2.62 -22.98
N LEU A 161 2.97 -3.41 -21.95
CA LEU A 161 3.15 -4.86 -21.99
C LEU A 161 2.19 -5.52 -22.98
N ASP A 162 0.96 -5.01 -23.07
CA ASP A 162 -0.09 -5.54 -23.91
C ASP A 162 -1.20 -4.50 -24.15
N PRO A 163 -1.38 -4.02 -25.40
CA PRO A 163 -2.44 -3.06 -25.74
C PRO A 163 -3.85 -3.49 -25.36
N ARG A 164 -4.09 -4.81 -25.20
CA ARG A 164 -5.40 -5.36 -24.78
C ARG A 164 -5.72 -5.09 -23.30
N LEU A 165 -4.79 -4.56 -22.53
CA LEU A 165 -5.02 -4.06 -21.16
C LEU A 165 -5.60 -2.64 -21.18
N GLY A 166 -5.60 -1.95 -22.30
CA GLY A 166 -6.20 -0.63 -22.45
C GLY A 166 -7.66 -0.59 -21.99
N GLY A 167 -7.99 0.39 -21.13
CA GLY A 167 -9.30 0.51 -20.49
C GLY A 167 -9.57 -0.47 -19.34
N ARG A 168 -8.59 -1.33 -19.00
CA ARG A 168 -8.62 -2.23 -17.83
C ARG A 168 -7.58 -1.87 -16.77
N VAL A 169 -6.74 -0.88 -17.01
CA VAL A 169 -5.80 -0.33 -16.04
C VAL A 169 -6.38 0.96 -15.49
N HIS A 170 -6.47 1.05 -14.18
CA HIS A 170 -7.06 2.19 -13.48
C HIS A 170 -6.12 2.66 -12.38
N VAL A 171 -5.97 3.96 -12.23
CA VAL A 171 -5.27 4.55 -11.10
C VAL A 171 -6.31 5.02 -10.09
N ASN A 172 -6.19 4.54 -8.86
CA ASN A 172 -6.97 5.00 -7.72
C ASN A 172 -6.03 5.39 -6.59
N ARG A 173 -5.84 6.68 -6.39
CA ARG A 173 -5.00 7.22 -5.31
C ARG A 173 -5.45 6.64 -3.98
N PHE A 174 -4.49 6.08 -3.22
CA PHE A 174 -4.79 5.54 -1.90
C PHE A 174 -5.38 6.61 -0.99
N GLY A 175 -6.35 6.24 -0.18
CA GLY A 175 -6.99 7.15 0.77
C GLY A 175 -6.76 6.68 2.20
N VAL A 176 -6.61 7.61 3.13
CA VAL A 176 -6.49 7.35 4.56
C VAL A 176 -7.68 7.95 5.34
N ASP A 177 -7.94 7.37 6.48
CA ASP A 177 -9.00 7.82 7.39
C ASP A 177 -8.52 9.03 8.19
N THR A 178 -8.84 10.22 7.70
CA THR A 178 -8.41 11.48 8.33
C THR A 178 -9.11 11.79 9.65
N ALA A 179 -10.18 11.08 10.00
CA ALA A 179 -10.80 11.17 11.31
C ALA A 179 -9.99 10.40 12.35
N PHE A 180 -9.49 9.20 12.00
CA PHE A 180 -8.60 8.42 12.84
C PHE A 180 -7.19 9.03 12.91
N TRP A 181 -6.56 9.27 11.76
CA TRP A 181 -5.25 9.92 11.64
C TRP A 181 -5.41 11.44 11.76
N ALA A 182 -5.74 11.90 12.94
CA ALA A 182 -5.94 13.32 13.22
C ALA A 182 -4.75 13.91 13.99
N PRO A 183 -4.48 15.19 13.82
CA PRO A 183 -3.49 15.91 14.65
C PRO A 183 -3.79 15.75 16.15
N GLY A 184 -2.76 15.82 16.97
CA GLY A 184 -2.92 15.76 18.43
C GLY A 184 -1.62 16.16 19.12
N GLY A 185 -1.74 16.95 20.18
CA GLY A 185 -0.62 17.37 20.99
C GLY A 185 0.47 18.18 20.25
N ARG A 186 1.46 18.65 20.98
CA ARG A 186 2.70 19.16 20.39
C ARG A 186 3.68 18.02 20.17
N PRO A 187 4.50 18.03 19.10
CA PRO A 187 5.58 17.07 18.94
C PRO A 187 6.49 17.08 20.17
N THR A 188 6.90 15.93 20.63
CA THR A 188 7.89 15.80 21.70
C THR A 188 9.32 15.86 21.17
N GLY A 189 9.49 15.82 19.84
CA GLY A 189 10.75 15.90 19.12
C GLY A 189 11.13 14.58 18.43
N GLY A 190 12.34 14.58 17.86
CA GLY A 190 12.90 13.41 17.19
C GLY A 190 12.37 13.14 15.79
N VAL A 191 12.96 12.15 15.17
CA VAL A 191 12.68 11.68 13.81
C VAL A 191 12.03 10.32 13.89
N LEU A 192 10.92 10.13 13.20
CA LEU A 192 10.26 8.80 13.08
C LEU A 192 10.42 8.27 11.66
N ALA A 193 10.89 7.03 11.54
CA ALA A 193 10.83 6.27 10.30
C ALA A 193 10.09 4.95 10.53
N ILE A 194 9.06 4.68 9.73
CA ILE A 194 8.21 3.50 9.91
C ILE A 194 7.95 2.79 8.58
N GLY A 195 8.03 1.46 8.55
CA GLY A 195 7.67 0.70 7.34
C GLY A 195 8.16 -0.75 7.35
N ASN A 196 7.36 -1.62 6.70
CA ASN A 196 7.60 -3.06 6.64
C ASN A 196 7.70 -3.61 5.21
N ASP A 197 7.61 -2.75 4.18
CA ASP A 197 7.77 -3.20 2.80
C ASP A 197 9.26 -3.36 2.44
N GLY A 198 9.55 -4.27 1.51
CA GLY A 198 10.93 -4.60 1.11
C GLY A 198 11.67 -3.50 0.32
N HIS A 199 11.00 -2.39 0.04
CA HIS A 199 11.57 -1.25 -0.68
C HIS A 199 11.96 -0.09 0.24
N ARG A 200 11.91 -0.27 1.57
CA ARG A 200 12.49 0.70 2.50
C ARG A 200 14.01 0.79 2.29
N ASP A 201 14.51 2.00 2.21
CA ASP A 201 15.94 2.28 2.08
C ASP A 201 16.55 2.64 3.44
N TRP A 202 16.59 1.63 4.31
CA TRP A 202 17.17 1.79 5.63
C TRP A 202 18.66 2.11 5.58
N ALA A 203 19.37 1.68 4.54
CA ALA A 203 20.80 1.95 4.39
C ALA A 203 21.07 3.46 4.24
N THR A 204 20.30 4.15 3.41
CA THR A 204 20.38 5.60 3.25
C THR A 204 20.06 6.34 4.54
N LEU A 205 19.02 5.91 5.30
CA LEU A 205 18.69 6.52 6.59
C LEU A 205 19.79 6.35 7.62
N VAL A 206 20.36 5.15 7.73
CA VAL A 206 21.44 4.86 8.68
C VAL A 206 22.71 5.62 8.31
N ALA A 207 23.00 5.79 7.03
CA ALA A 207 24.13 6.61 6.57
C ALA A 207 23.91 8.11 6.87
N ALA A 208 22.71 8.62 6.77
CA ALA A 208 22.36 10.02 7.09
C ALA A 208 22.35 10.32 8.60
N ALA A 209 22.14 9.30 9.44
CA ALA A 209 21.87 9.47 10.86
C ALA A 209 22.97 10.24 11.65
N PRO A 210 24.28 10.05 11.41
CA PRO A 210 25.31 10.79 12.12
C PRO A 210 25.21 12.32 11.97
N ASP A 211 24.66 12.80 10.86
CA ASP A 211 24.52 14.21 10.54
C ASP A 211 23.17 14.80 10.97
N ILE A 212 22.29 13.97 11.57
CA ILE A 212 20.99 14.40 12.10
C ILE A 212 21.10 14.66 13.61
N PRO A 213 20.94 15.93 14.10
CA PRO A 213 21.10 16.28 15.51
C PRO A 213 19.87 15.93 16.35
N ALA A 214 19.29 14.75 16.14
CA ALA A 214 18.11 14.27 16.86
C ALA A 214 18.11 12.76 17.00
N GLU A 215 17.34 12.25 17.95
CA GLU A 215 17.07 10.81 18.04
C GLU A 215 16.19 10.35 16.88
N ILE A 216 16.55 9.24 16.26
CA ILE A 216 15.81 8.63 15.16
C ILE A 216 15.22 7.32 15.65
N THR A 217 13.90 7.24 15.71
CA THR A 217 13.18 6.00 16.02
C THR A 217 12.79 5.31 14.73
N VAL A 218 13.25 4.07 14.53
CA VAL A 218 12.87 3.22 13.40
C VAL A 218 11.93 2.12 13.89
N LEU A 219 10.71 2.11 13.38
CA LEU A 219 9.68 1.10 13.67
C LEU A 219 9.52 0.16 12.46
N THR A 220 10.04 -1.06 12.57
CA THR A 220 10.02 -2.00 11.44
C THR A 220 10.17 -3.46 11.93
N ARG A 221 9.72 -4.42 11.11
CA ARG A 221 10.00 -5.85 11.30
C ARG A 221 11.33 -6.30 10.70
N HIS A 222 12.00 -5.43 9.94
CA HIS A 222 13.30 -5.75 9.36
C HIS A 222 14.36 -5.80 10.46
N GLU A 223 15.30 -6.71 10.33
CA GLU A 223 16.46 -6.78 11.22
C GLU A 223 17.30 -5.50 11.10
N PRO A 224 17.85 -5.01 12.22
CA PRO A 224 18.74 -3.86 12.18
C PRO A 224 20.03 -4.20 11.43
N PRO A 225 20.70 -3.22 10.82
CA PRO A 225 22.08 -3.37 10.38
C PRO A 225 23.02 -3.76 11.53
N ALA A 226 24.14 -4.39 11.20
CA ALA A 226 25.10 -4.88 12.19
C ALA A 226 25.69 -3.77 13.10
N ALA A 227 25.72 -2.53 12.62
CA ALA A 227 26.11 -1.36 13.39
C ALA A 227 25.09 -0.24 13.17
N LEU A 228 24.63 0.33 14.28
CA LEU A 228 23.73 1.49 14.28
C LEU A 228 24.43 2.72 14.85
N PRO A 229 24.24 3.92 14.28
CA PRO A 229 24.63 5.18 14.90
C PRO A 229 24.00 5.35 16.29
N ALA A 230 24.69 6.03 17.18
CA ALA A 230 24.26 6.17 18.60
C ALA A 230 22.90 6.85 18.78
N ASN A 231 22.50 7.67 17.82
CA ASN A 231 21.20 8.36 17.82
C ASN A 231 20.07 7.56 17.15
N VAL A 232 20.31 6.31 16.73
CA VAL A 232 19.27 5.47 16.09
C VAL A 232 18.75 4.41 17.06
N ARG A 233 17.45 4.45 17.33
CA ARG A 233 16.72 3.43 18.06
C ARG A 233 15.92 2.55 17.09
N TRP A 234 16.33 1.31 16.94
CA TRP A 234 15.65 0.34 16.09
C TRP A 234 14.72 -0.55 16.90
N GLN A 235 13.44 -0.50 16.61
CA GLN A 235 12.42 -1.20 17.38
C GLN A 235 11.61 -2.14 16.49
N PRO A 236 11.39 -3.40 16.90
CA PRO A 236 10.51 -4.31 16.18
C PRO A 236 9.09 -3.78 16.17
N ALA A 237 8.49 -3.64 14.99
CA ALA A 237 7.13 -3.21 14.83
C ALA A 237 6.49 -3.96 13.66
N ASP A 238 5.41 -4.65 13.93
CA ASP A 238 4.63 -5.33 12.91
C ASP A 238 3.13 -5.20 13.23
N TRP A 239 2.44 -4.42 12.43
CA TRP A 239 0.99 -4.25 12.53
C TRP A 239 0.19 -5.42 11.93
N HIS A 240 0.82 -6.39 11.27
CA HIS A 240 0.18 -7.65 10.90
C HIS A 240 0.07 -8.60 12.08
N SER A 241 1.12 -8.70 12.89
CA SER A 241 1.14 -9.50 14.12
C SER A 241 0.64 -8.76 15.36
N ARG A 242 0.20 -7.50 15.21
CA ARG A 242 -0.25 -6.61 16.28
C ARG A 242 0.82 -6.35 17.37
N LEU A 243 2.09 -6.40 17.03
CA LEU A 243 3.15 -5.93 17.92
C LEU A 243 3.08 -4.43 18.17
N LEU A 244 2.37 -3.68 17.31
CA LEU A 244 2.08 -2.26 17.46
C LEU A 244 0.65 -2.00 16.98
N GLY A 245 -0.17 -1.40 17.84
CA GLY A 245 -1.55 -1.01 17.52
C GLY A 245 -1.62 0.21 16.61
N ASP A 246 -2.77 0.41 15.96
CA ASP A 246 -2.98 1.58 15.11
C ASP A 246 -2.94 2.88 15.92
N ASP A 247 -3.42 2.86 17.16
CA ASP A 247 -3.33 4.00 18.10
C ASP A 247 -1.89 4.35 18.46
N GLU A 248 -1.08 3.34 18.74
CA GLU A 248 0.34 3.53 19.06
C GLU A 248 1.11 4.10 17.87
N VAL A 249 0.78 3.65 16.63
CA VAL A 249 1.35 4.21 15.39
C VAL A 249 0.91 5.67 15.21
N ARG A 250 -0.35 5.99 15.46
CA ARG A 250 -0.88 7.36 15.40
C ARG A 250 -0.17 8.26 16.40
N ASP A 251 -0.01 7.79 17.62
CA ASP A 251 0.64 8.56 18.69
C ASP A 251 2.13 8.73 18.42
N ALA A 252 2.81 7.75 17.82
CA ALA A 252 4.17 7.90 17.33
C ALA A 252 4.28 8.98 16.23
N PHE A 253 3.34 9.02 15.28
CA PHE A 253 3.30 10.13 14.31
C PHE A 253 3.11 11.47 15.01
N ARG A 254 2.17 11.59 15.93
CA ARG A 254 1.88 12.84 16.66
C ARG A 254 3.07 13.33 17.48
N ALA A 255 3.86 12.43 18.05
CA ALA A 255 5.04 12.74 18.85
C ALA A 255 6.24 13.21 18.00
N ALA A 256 6.36 12.74 16.77
CA ALA A 256 7.50 13.05 15.91
C ALA A 256 7.54 14.52 15.49
N ALA A 257 8.73 15.13 15.48
CA ALA A 257 8.96 16.43 14.86
C ALA A 257 8.92 16.33 13.32
N VAL A 258 9.43 15.21 12.78
CA VAL A 258 9.43 14.91 11.36
C VAL A 258 9.32 13.39 11.12
N VAL A 259 8.61 13.02 10.06
CA VAL A 259 8.53 11.62 9.61
C VAL A 259 9.36 11.45 8.35
N VAL A 260 10.29 10.49 8.37
CA VAL A 260 11.15 10.17 7.23
C VAL A 260 10.66 8.89 6.57
N VAL A 261 10.48 8.94 5.26
CA VAL A 261 10.04 7.81 4.45
C VAL A 261 11.10 7.48 3.39
N PRO A 262 12.19 6.80 3.80
CA PRO A 262 13.28 6.44 2.92
C PRO A 262 12.87 5.23 2.08
N VAL A 263 12.84 5.37 0.75
CA VAL A 263 12.43 4.30 -0.17
C VAL A 263 13.39 4.17 -1.34
N LYS A 264 13.61 2.95 -1.79
CA LYS A 264 14.41 2.63 -2.97
C LYS A 264 13.70 3.08 -4.23
N ASP A 265 14.46 3.42 -5.26
CA ASP A 265 13.90 3.84 -6.55
C ASP A 265 13.34 2.64 -7.32
N VAL A 266 12.06 2.40 -7.15
CA VAL A 266 11.27 1.36 -7.84
C VAL A 266 10.00 1.96 -8.46
N PRO A 267 9.41 1.32 -9.49
CA PRO A 267 8.14 1.77 -10.06
C PRO A 267 6.93 1.65 -9.12
N GLN A 268 7.03 0.80 -8.11
CA GLN A 268 5.97 0.60 -7.11
C GLN A 268 5.83 1.83 -6.20
N PRO A 269 4.59 2.25 -5.84
CA PRO A 269 4.33 3.37 -4.93
C PRO A 269 4.61 3.01 -3.45
N SER A 270 5.90 2.77 -3.12
CA SER A 270 6.31 2.46 -1.75
C SER A 270 6.23 3.68 -0.84
N GLY A 271 5.94 3.46 0.45
CA GLY A 271 5.85 4.53 1.45
C GLY A 271 4.54 5.31 1.47
N GLN A 272 3.63 5.07 0.54
CA GLN A 272 2.41 5.86 0.35
C GLN A 272 1.54 5.96 1.61
N SER A 273 1.17 4.85 2.23
CA SER A 273 0.29 4.87 3.41
C SER A 273 0.91 5.63 4.58
N VAL A 274 2.19 5.39 4.86
CA VAL A 274 2.92 6.07 5.95
C VAL A 274 2.99 7.57 5.72
N THR A 275 3.32 8.00 4.49
CA THR A 275 3.34 9.42 4.15
C THR A 275 1.97 10.07 4.35
N LEU A 276 0.90 9.44 3.86
CA LEU A 276 -0.44 9.99 3.99
C LEU A 276 -0.95 9.99 5.43
N GLN A 277 -0.65 8.96 6.23
CA GLN A 277 -0.99 8.89 7.65
C GLN A 277 -0.26 9.94 8.47
N ALA A 278 1.05 10.10 8.26
CA ALA A 278 1.85 11.15 8.92
C ALA A 278 1.35 12.55 8.55
N SER A 279 1.09 12.80 7.26
CA SER A 279 0.51 14.03 6.75
C SER A 279 -0.87 14.30 7.35
N ALA A 280 -1.72 13.26 7.46
CA ALA A 280 -3.02 13.34 8.10
C ALA A 280 -2.92 13.71 9.60
N CYS A 281 -1.87 13.27 10.28
CA CYS A 281 -1.54 13.70 11.64
C CYS A 281 -0.91 15.13 11.71
N GLY A 282 -0.80 15.82 10.57
CA GLY A 282 -0.23 17.16 10.49
C GLY A 282 1.29 17.20 10.68
N ARG A 283 1.99 16.10 10.41
CA ARG A 283 3.46 16.06 10.55
C ARG A 283 4.15 16.36 9.23
N PRO A 284 5.27 17.12 9.28
CA PRO A 284 6.16 17.27 8.14
C PRO A 284 6.69 15.90 7.71
N VAL A 285 6.78 15.68 6.41
CA VAL A 285 7.29 14.42 5.85
C VAL A 285 8.48 14.72 4.93
N VAL A 286 9.57 13.97 5.14
CA VAL A 286 10.70 13.88 4.21
C VAL A 286 10.57 12.56 3.48
N LEU A 287 10.36 12.60 2.16
CA LEU A 287 10.09 11.45 1.30
C LEU A 287 11.09 11.34 0.18
N THR A 288 11.57 10.15 -0.12
CA THR A 288 12.39 9.91 -1.30
C THR A 288 11.57 10.08 -2.59
N ARG A 289 12.05 10.91 -3.53
CA ARG A 289 11.48 11.09 -4.88
C ARG A 289 11.88 9.88 -5.75
N THR A 290 10.97 8.96 -5.94
CA THR A 290 11.19 7.74 -6.75
C THR A 290 10.42 7.78 -8.06
N ARG A 291 10.76 6.89 -9.00
CA ARG A 291 9.96 6.66 -10.22
C ARG A 291 8.53 6.20 -9.92
N GLY A 292 8.32 5.55 -8.79
CA GLY A 292 7.01 5.11 -8.31
C GLY A 292 6.30 6.13 -7.43
N LEU A 293 6.75 7.40 -7.41
CA LEU A 293 6.05 8.43 -6.66
C LEU A 293 4.58 8.49 -7.10
N TRP A 294 3.69 8.14 -6.19
CA TRP A 294 2.28 7.83 -6.52
C TRP A 294 1.43 9.04 -6.90
N ASP A 295 1.90 10.24 -6.59
CA ASP A 295 1.14 11.48 -6.84
C ASP A 295 2.05 12.68 -7.07
N PRO A 296 2.79 12.71 -8.19
CA PRO A 296 3.74 13.77 -8.49
C PRO A 296 3.09 15.15 -8.69
N ASP A 297 1.78 15.18 -9.01
CA ASP A 297 1.04 16.42 -9.23
C ASP A 297 0.50 17.04 -7.92
N VAL A 298 0.35 16.22 -6.87
CA VAL A 298 -0.21 16.63 -5.57
C VAL A 298 0.87 16.81 -4.52
N LEU A 299 1.91 15.98 -4.57
CA LEU A 299 3.07 16.08 -3.66
C LEU A 299 4.05 17.13 -4.19
N ARG A 300 3.96 18.34 -3.63
CA ARG A 300 4.77 19.48 -4.05
C ARG A 300 5.89 19.71 -3.06
N ASP A 301 7.12 19.61 -3.59
CA ASP A 301 8.35 19.80 -2.81
C ASP A 301 8.43 21.19 -2.19
N GLY A 302 8.71 21.26 -0.89
CA GLY A 302 8.77 22.50 -0.12
C GLY A 302 7.42 23.12 0.23
N GLU A 303 6.30 22.61 -0.31
CA GLU A 303 4.95 23.11 -0.02
C GLU A 303 4.21 22.20 0.97
N ASN A 304 4.14 20.88 0.67
CA ASN A 304 3.41 19.91 1.48
C ASN A 304 4.18 18.62 1.77
N VAL A 305 5.38 18.51 1.27
CA VAL A 305 6.35 17.43 1.49
C VAL A 305 7.75 17.96 1.19
N LEU A 306 8.79 17.38 1.80
CA LEU A 306 10.17 17.58 1.36
C LEU A 306 10.61 16.34 0.58
N LEU A 307 10.99 16.52 -0.68
CA LEU A 307 11.41 15.43 -1.56
C LEU A 307 12.93 15.40 -1.69
N VAL A 308 13.53 14.24 -1.41
CA VAL A 308 14.98 14.04 -1.52
C VAL A 308 15.33 13.01 -2.60
N PRO A 309 16.50 13.07 -3.25
CA PRO A 309 16.92 12.06 -4.21
C PRO A 309 17.04 10.67 -3.56
N PRO A 310 16.82 9.59 -4.32
CA PRO A 310 17.03 8.23 -3.83
C PRO A 310 18.52 7.93 -3.60
N GLY A 311 18.85 7.26 -2.49
CA GLY A 311 20.21 6.86 -2.16
C GLY A 311 21.15 8.02 -1.79
N ASP A 312 20.61 9.19 -1.41
CA ASP A 312 21.37 10.38 -1.05
C ASP A 312 21.21 10.68 0.45
N PRO A 313 22.15 10.23 1.30
CA PRO A 313 22.11 10.45 2.74
C PRO A 313 22.32 11.92 3.13
N ASP A 314 23.13 12.68 2.37
CA ASP A 314 23.43 14.07 2.67
C ASP A 314 22.17 14.93 2.44
N ALA A 315 21.47 14.73 1.33
CA ALA A 315 20.21 15.40 1.05
C ALA A 315 19.13 15.03 2.07
N LEU A 316 19.09 13.76 2.53
CA LEU A 316 18.18 13.32 3.57
C LEU A 316 18.45 14.01 4.90
N ALA A 317 19.70 14.06 5.34
CA ALA A 317 20.11 14.73 6.58
C ALA A 317 19.79 16.22 6.52
N ALA A 318 20.14 16.90 5.43
CA ALA A 318 19.87 18.33 5.23
C ALA A 318 18.36 18.66 5.28
N ALA A 319 17.53 17.82 4.64
CA ALA A 319 16.07 18.01 4.67
C ALA A 319 15.50 17.83 6.09
N VAL A 320 15.98 16.85 6.84
CA VAL A 320 15.57 16.62 8.24
C VAL A 320 16.03 17.78 9.11
N GLN A 321 17.29 18.21 8.98
CA GLN A 321 17.84 19.32 9.75
C GLN A 321 17.05 20.61 9.51
N ARG A 322 16.70 20.93 8.26
CA ARG A 322 15.85 22.08 7.94
C ARG A 322 14.53 22.06 8.71
N VAL A 323 13.87 20.90 8.82
CA VAL A 323 12.61 20.77 9.59
C VAL A 323 12.85 21.02 11.08
N LEU A 324 13.98 20.54 11.63
CA LEU A 324 14.30 20.69 13.04
C LEU A 324 14.71 22.14 13.41
N ASP A 325 15.41 22.85 12.51
CA ASP A 325 15.91 24.20 12.73
C ASP A 325 14.83 25.29 12.51
N GLU A 326 13.78 24.96 11.69
CA GLU A 326 12.75 25.90 11.27
C GLU A 326 11.34 25.47 11.75
N PRO A 327 11.04 25.45 13.06
CA PRO A 327 9.79 24.88 13.57
C PRO A 327 8.52 25.53 13.02
N ALA A 328 8.54 26.86 12.77
CA ALA A 328 7.39 27.54 12.18
C ALA A 328 7.13 27.12 10.71
N ALA A 329 8.18 26.91 9.92
CA ALA A 329 8.09 26.41 8.56
C ALA A 329 7.68 24.93 8.56
N ALA A 330 8.19 24.14 9.50
CA ALA A 330 7.80 22.74 9.72
C ALA A 330 6.30 22.61 10.03
N ASP A 331 5.77 23.45 10.92
CA ASP A 331 4.33 23.48 11.23
C ASP A 331 3.50 23.90 10.00
N ALA A 332 3.97 24.87 9.21
CA ALA A 332 3.29 25.26 7.98
C ALA A 332 3.26 24.12 6.95
N LEU A 333 4.39 23.42 6.77
CA LEU A 333 4.51 22.25 5.91
C LEU A 333 3.54 21.12 6.37
N GLY A 334 3.50 20.82 7.67
CA GLY A 334 2.60 19.82 8.25
C GLY A 334 1.12 20.18 8.05
N ARG A 335 0.73 21.45 8.24
CA ARG A 335 -0.63 21.90 7.95
C ARG A 335 -0.99 21.78 6.47
N ALA A 336 -0.09 22.16 5.56
CA ALA A 336 -0.30 22.02 4.13
C ALA A 336 -0.39 20.54 3.70
N ALA A 337 0.43 19.67 4.30
CA ALA A 337 0.36 18.24 4.11
C ALA A 337 -1.00 17.68 4.55
N ARG A 338 -1.50 18.07 5.71
CA ARG A 338 -2.84 17.68 6.20
C ARG A 338 -3.95 18.13 5.26
N ALA A 339 -3.96 19.40 4.86
CA ALA A 339 -4.96 19.94 3.95
C ALA A 339 -4.95 19.20 2.60
N THR A 340 -3.77 18.82 2.11
CA THR A 340 -3.62 18.03 0.89
C THR A 340 -4.26 16.65 1.02
N VAL A 341 -4.04 15.95 2.14
CA VAL A 341 -4.63 14.62 2.37
C VAL A 341 -6.14 14.70 2.49
N GLU A 342 -6.67 15.70 3.22
CA GLU A 342 -8.12 15.93 3.35
C GLU A 342 -8.78 16.21 2.00
N ALA A 343 -8.13 16.96 1.13
CA ALA A 343 -8.68 17.30 -0.18
C ALA A 343 -8.56 16.18 -1.22
N ALA A 344 -7.42 15.45 -1.23
CA ALA A 344 -7.05 14.60 -2.36
C ALA A 344 -6.92 13.10 -2.03
N ALA A 345 -6.67 12.74 -0.76
CA ALA A 345 -6.35 11.36 -0.36
C ALA A 345 -7.20 10.88 0.83
N HIS A 346 -8.42 11.37 0.94
CA HIS A 346 -9.40 10.90 1.93
C HIS A 346 -10.00 9.56 1.52
N VAL A 347 -10.27 8.69 2.48
CA VAL A 347 -10.76 7.33 2.25
C VAL A 347 -12.13 7.27 1.55
N ASP A 348 -13.01 8.26 1.75
CA ASP A 348 -14.30 8.31 1.05
C ASP A 348 -14.13 8.59 -0.44
N ALA A 349 -13.21 9.48 -0.81
CA ALA A 349 -12.86 9.72 -2.22
C ALA A 349 -12.23 8.48 -2.88
N TYR A 350 -11.42 7.73 -2.12
CA TYR A 350 -10.91 6.44 -2.58
C TYR A 350 -12.05 5.45 -2.86
N ALA A 351 -13.02 5.33 -1.95
CA ALA A 351 -14.15 4.42 -2.08
C ALA A 351 -15.06 4.81 -3.27
N ALA A 352 -15.31 6.10 -3.47
CA ALA A 352 -16.09 6.59 -4.61
C ALA A 352 -15.43 6.21 -5.96
N ARG A 353 -14.11 6.44 -6.10
CA ARG A 353 -13.36 6.02 -7.30
C ARG A 353 -13.31 4.50 -7.48
N LEU A 354 -13.20 3.74 -6.37
CA LEU A 354 -13.30 2.28 -6.43
C LEU A 354 -14.66 1.83 -6.97
N LEU A 355 -15.76 2.46 -6.52
CA LEU A 355 -17.10 2.15 -7.01
C LEU A 355 -17.22 2.37 -8.53
N GLU A 356 -16.71 3.49 -9.05
CA GLU A 356 -16.66 3.74 -10.49
C GLU A 356 -15.89 2.66 -11.26
N ILE A 357 -14.76 2.20 -10.71
CA ILE A 357 -13.97 1.11 -11.31
C ILE A 357 -14.77 -0.20 -11.30
N CYS A 358 -15.48 -0.49 -10.21
CA CYS A 358 -16.36 -1.64 -10.09
C CYS A 358 -17.51 -1.59 -11.14
N GLU A 359 -18.10 -0.44 -11.36
CA GLU A 359 -19.14 -0.26 -12.38
C GLU A 359 -18.60 -0.45 -13.80
N ARG A 360 -17.42 0.08 -14.10
CA ARG A 360 -16.72 -0.16 -15.38
C ARG A 360 -16.40 -1.65 -15.57
N ALA A 361 -15.99 -2.35 -14.51
CA ALA A 361 -15.72 -3.79 -14.57
C ALA A 361 -17.00 -4.61 -14.84
N ARG A 362 -18.15 -4.18 -14.31
CA ARG A 362 -19.46 -4.79 -14.59
C ARG A 362 -19.91 -4.55 -16.04
N ALA A 363 -19.66 -3.38 -16.57
CA ALA A 363 -20.00 -3.04 -17.95
C ALA A 363 -19.11 -3.73 -19.00
N ARG A 364 -17.88 -4.09 -18.63
CA ARG A 364 -16.89 -4.76 -19.51
C ARG A 364 -16.17 -5.88 -18.75
N PRO A 365 -16.86 -6.99 -18.47
CA PRO A 365 -16.35 -8.08 -17.64
C PRO A 365 -15.13 -8.81 -18.23
#